data_21f5b1c185bd6fad9e2b2bd378986b6d
#
_entry.id   21f5b1c185bd6fad9e2b2bd378986b6d
#
_cell.length_a   1.000
_cell.length_b   1.000
_cell.length_c   1.000
_cell.angle_alpha   90.00
_cell.angle_beta   90.00
_cell.angle_gamma   90.00
#
_symmetry.space_group_name_H-M   'P 1'
#
loop_
_entity.id
_entity.type
_entity.pdbx_description
1 polymer ?
#
loop_
_entity_poly.entity_id
_entity_poly.type
_entity_poly.pdbx_seq_one_letter_code
_entity_poly.pdbx_strand_id
1 'polypeptide(L)'
;MAYLPNKKIWFLLVFILLIFAGWFYFSGYKNKQIQYVADKEKSSLAVVLEQTSQLDADTDGDSLKDWEELLWKTDPNKADTDGDGTNDNEEITLNRNPLKAGPNDKISAKEDLVAQEKAVSDSKQNTITAAYARKFLTEYMTLKQQKGELTDLDKQNLVQSFMDNIEPLTVVDQYSASDIKITGDTNDSVKKYAEEMKKIFIDNKNTLPNEIDVFNLLLKNIQGENIKNIELSIKVLKDYAVLNEKIVEIMLSPTIPANLSQKHLEVVNGFNNIVFATENMAIARTDPIKAMMGQKLYDEQMKRIYNTLKNIQEIFNDYEIIIFK
;
A
#
# COMPACT_ATOMS: atom_id res chain seq x y z
N MET A 1 -13.90 -30.12 8.07
CA MET A 1 -13.98 -28.81 8.74
C MET A 1 -12.86 -27.96 8.17
N ALA A 2 -13.17 -26.92 7.42
CA ALA A 2 -12.15 -26.10 6.80
C ALA A 2 -11.44 -25.27 7.88
N TYR A 3 -10.16 -25.50 8.06
CA TYR A 3 -9.30 -24.69 8.92
C TYR A 3 -9.22 -23.29 8.29
N LEU A 4 -9.90 -22.32 8.90
CA LEU A 4 -9.67 -20.92 8.58
C LEU A 4 -8.22 -20.61 9.00
N PRO A 5 -7.37 -20.07 8.12
CA PRO A 5 -6.04 -19.65 8.53
C PRO A 5 -6.20 -18.66 9.68
N ASN A 6 -5.51 -18.98 10.79
CA ASN A 6 -5.57 -18.19 12.01
C ASN A 6 -5.29 -16.73 11.65
N LYS A 7 -6.07 -15.78 12.17
CA LYS A 7 -5.89 -14.33 11.93
C LYS A 7 -4.41 -13.91 12.07
N LYS A 8 -3.64 -14.60 12.91
CA LYS A 8 -2.20 -14.42 13.10
C LYS A 8 -1.37 -14.69 11.84
N ILE A 9 -1.75 -15.66 11.02
CA ILE A 9 -1.02 -16.03 9.78
C ILE A 9 -1.24 -14.98 8.71
N TRP A 10 -2.47 -14.48 8.56
CA TRP A 10 -2.79 -13.38 7.66
C TRP A 10 -2.03 -12.10 8.05
N PHE A 11 -1.96 -11.81 9.37
CA PHE A 11 -1.14 -10.72 9.89
C PHE A 11 0.36 -10.92 9.64
N LEU A 12 0.87 -12.14 9.63
CA LEU A 12 2.29 -12.42 9.40
C LEU A 12 2.69 -12.10 7.95
N LEU A 13 1.89 -12.50 6.95
CA LEU A 13 2.16 -12.20 5.53
C LEU A 13 2.09 -10.70 5.24
N VAL A 14 1.10 -10.02 5.80
CA VAL A 14 0.96 -8.56 5.74
C VAL A 14 2.10 -7.88 6.49
N PHE A 15 2.54 -8.44 7.61
CA PHE A 15 3.60 -7.94 8.46
C PHE A 15 4.97 -8.00 7.77
N ILE A 16 5.30 -9.09 7.09
CA ILE A 16 6.51 -9.21 6.27
C ILE A 16 6.54 -8.14 5.18
N LEU A 17 5.44 -7.95 4.46
CA LEU A 17 5.29 -6.91 3.44
C LEU A 17 5.42 -5.49 4.02
N LEU A 18 4.86 -5.23 5.20
CA LEU A 18 4.89 -3.91 5.84
C LEU A 18 6.23 -3.58 6.50
N ILE A 19 6.95 -4.58 7.08
CA ILE A 19 8.32 -4.38 7.62
C ILE A 19 9.26 -3.96 6.49
N PHE A 20 9.22 -4.63 5.35
CA PHE A 20 10.09 -4.30 4.23
C PHE A 20 9.67 -2.98 3.55
N ALA A 21 8.39 -2.69 3.45
CA ALA A 21 7.92 -1.40 2.93
C ALA A 21 8.33 -0.22 3.83
N GLY A 22 8.19 -0.37 5.14
CA GLY A 22 8.60 0.66 6.11
C GLY A 22 10.12 0.90 6.11
N TRP A 23 10.93 -0.16 6.02
CA TRP A 23 12.40 -0.04 5.97
C TRP A 23 12.87 0.62 4.68
N PHE A 24 12.23 0.34 3.55
CA PHE A 24 12.61 0.87 2.25
C PHE A 24 12.21 2.33 2.05
N TYR A 25 11.02 2.72 2.51
CA TYR A 25 10.56 4.11 2.47
C TYR A 25 11.43 5.02 3.36
N PHE A 26 11.89 4.50 4.50
CA PHE A 26 12.80 5.22 5.42
C PHE A 26 14.23 5.36 4.87
N SER A 27 14.69 4.43 4.03
CA SER A 27 16.02 4.47 3.39
C SER A 27 16.13 5.56 2.30
N GLY A 28 15.04 5.88 1.59
CA GLY A 28 15.00 6.91 0.54
C GLY A 28 14.93 8.36 1.05
N TYR A 29 14.57 8.59 2.30
CA TYR A 29 14.37 9.93 2.87
C TYR A 29 15.60 10.49 3.64
N LYS A 30 16.77 9.88 3.48
CA LYS A 30 18.02 10.39 4.06
C LYS A 30 18.54 11.61 3.32
N ASN A 31 18.15 12.81 3.72
CA ASN A 31 19.10 13.94 3.69
C ASN A 31 18.64 15.23 4.41
N LYS A 32 18.08 15.21 5.61
CA LYS A 32 18.00 16.48 6.39
C LYS A 32 17.77 16.40 7.91
N GLN A 33 17.94 15.28 8.62
CA GLN A 33 17.91 15.32 10.11
C GLN A 33 18.82 14.26 10.77
N ILE A 34 20.13 14.47 10.71
CA ILE A 34 21.10 13.48 11.21
C ILE A 34 21.31 13.51 12.73
N GLN A 35 20.80 14.47 13.46
CA GLN A 35 21.18 14.66 14.88
C GLN A 35 20.11 14.33 15.93
N TYR A 36 18.85 14.05 15.52
CA TYR A 36 17.78 13.67 16.47
C TYR A 36 17.48 12.16 16.47
N VAL A 37 18.15 11.38 15.64
CA VAL A 37 17.83 9.99 15.31
C VAL A 37 18.69 8.96 16.06
N ALA A 38 19.86 9.32 16.55
CA ALA A 38 20.83 8.36 17.12
C ALA A 38 20.35 7.63 18.40
N ASP A 39 19.47 8.24 19.22
CA ASP A 39 18.95 7.61 20.44
C ASP A 39 17.66 6.80 20.23
N LYS A 40 16.97 7.03 19.09
CA LYS A 40 15.74 6.30 18.72
C LYS A 40 16.03 5.05 17.88
N GLU A 41 17.15 5.02 17.15
CA GLU A 41 17.57 3.88 16.32
C GLU A 41 17.87 2.61 17.14
N LYS A 42 18.39 2.75 18.37
CA LYS A 42 18.69 1.57 19.22
C LYS A 42 17.44 0.80 19.64
N SER A 43 16.31 1.47 19.84
CA SER A 43 15.07 0.80 20.23
C SER A 43 14.31 0.19 19.03
N SER A 44 14.37 0.82 17.85
CA SER A 44 13.74 0.29 16.65
C SER A 44 14.52 -0.88 16.06
N LEU A 45 15.86 -0.85 16.13
CA LEU A 45 16.70 -1.95 15.67
C LEU A 45 16.55 -3.20 16.55
N ALA A 46 16.40 -3.04 17.87
CA ALA A 46 16.14 -4.15 18.79
C ALA A 46 14.79 -4.81 18.50
N VAL A 47 13.73 -4.05 18.24
CA VAL A 47 12.41 -4.56 17.86
C VAL A 47 12.44 -5.26 16.49
N VAL A 48 13.18 -4.71 15.52
CA VAL A 48 13.37 -5.35 14.21
C VAL A 48 14.15 -6.66 14.32
N LEU A 49 15.21 -6.69 15.15
CA LEU A 49 16.02 -7.91 15.39
C LEU A 49 15.24 -8.98 16.13
N GLU A 50 14.36 -8.61 17.09
CA GLU A 50 13.49 -9.55 17.80
C GLU A 50 12.41 -10.13 16.87
N GLN A 51 11.94 -9.34 15.90
CA GLN A 51 10.96 -9.79 14.90
C GLN A 51 11.57 -10.64 13.77
N THR A 52 12.82 -10.37 13.36
CA THR A 52 13.53 -11.21 12.39
C THR A 52 13.86 -12.58 12.99
N SER A 53 14.08 -12.70 14.30
CA SER A 53 14.30 -13.99 14.95
C SER A 53 13.07 -14.92 14.90
N GLN A 54 11.86 -14.36 14.84
CA GLN A 54 10.63 -15.15 14.64
C GLN A 54 10.47 -15.63 13.20
N LEU A 55 11.05 -14.94 12.22
CA LEU A 55 11.05 -15.36 10.82
C LEU A 55 12.09 -16.48 10.56
N ASP A 56 13.07 -16.62 11.43
CA ASP A 56 14.08 -17.67 11.34
C ASP A 56 13.73 -18.92 12.18
N ALA A 57 12.55 -18.93 12.83
CA ALA A 57 12.10 -20.08 13.57
C ALA A 57 11.88 -21.28 12.64
N ASP A 58 12.37 -22.43 13.08
CA ASP A 58 12.28 -23.74 12.48
C ASP A 58 12.07 -24.69 13.67
N THR A 59 10.79 -24.92 14.03
CA THR A 59 10.43 -25.50 15.32
C THR A 59 10.75 -27.00 15.40
N ASP A 60 10.65 -27.72 14.29
CA ASP A 60 10.92 -29.17 14.26
C ASP A 60 12.31 -29.51 13.67
N GLY A 61 13.03 -28.52 13.11
CA GLY A 61 14.42 -28.62 12.68
C GLY A 61 14.63 -29.33 11.34
N ASP A 62 13.63 -29.39 10.49
CA ASP A 62 13.73 -30.01 9.15
C ASP A 62 14.35 -29.10 8.08
N SER A 63 14.70 -27.85 8.45
CA SER A 63 15.22 -26.78 7.59
C SER A 63 14.17 -26.08 6.72
N LEU A 64 12.88 -26.35 6.94
CA LEU A 64 11.77 -25.53 6.49
C LEU A 64 11.39 -24.60 7.62
N LYS A 65 11.26 -23.31 7.38
CA LYS A 65 10.90 -22.37 8.44
C LYS A 65 9.41 -22.46 8.78
N ASP A 66 9.02 -22.23 10.03
CA ASP A 66 7.63 -22.28 10.48
C ASP A 66 6.68 -21.48 9.55
N TRP A 67 7.12 -20.33 9.03
CA TRP A 67 6.32 -19.53 8.11
C TRP A 67 6.27 -20.13 6.69
N GLU A 68 7.32 -20.84 6.24
CA GLU A 68 7.33 -21.57 4.98
C GLU A 68 6.37 -22.76 5.05
N GLU A 69 6.38 -23.47 6.18
CA GLU A 69 5.48 -24.60 6.45
C GLU A 69 4.01 -24.17 6.43
N LEU A 70 3.70 -23.01 7.00
CA LEU A 70 2.35 -22.46 6.90
C LEU A 70 1.89 -22.23 5.44
N LEU A 71 2.84 -21.90 4.54
CA LEU A 71 2.55 -21.73 3.11
C LEU A 71 2.35 -23.07 2.41
N TRP A 72 3.17 -24.08 2.80
CA TRP A 72 3.06 -25.45 2.30
C TRP A 72 1.92 -26.22 2.94
N LYS A 73 1.33 -25.69 4.03
CA LYS A 73 0.31 -26.36 4.87
C LYS A 73 0.85 -27.56 5.64
N THR A 74 2.15 -27.65 5.81
CA THR A 74 2.78 -28.61 6.68
C THR A 74 2.62 -28.20 8.15
N ASP A 75 2.93 -29.09 9.07
CA ASP A 75 2.80 -28.87 10.53
C ASP A 75 4.15 -28.43 11.09
N PRO A 76 4.32 -27.15 11.54
CA PRO A 76 5.60 -26.63 12.07
C PRO A 76 6.18 -27.39 13.28
N ASN A 77 5.52 -28.40 13.77
CA ASN A 77 5.99 -29.24 14.88
C ASN A 77 6.31 -30.66 14.43
N LYS A 78 6.29 -30.93 13.10
CA LYS A 78 6.54 -32.27 12.56
C LYS A 78 7.37 -32.19 11.31
N ALA A 79 8.63 -32.54 11.39
CA ALA A 79 9.58 -32.60 10.28
C ALA A 79 9.12 -33.45 9.07
N ASP A 80 8.13 -34.30 9.25
CA ASP A 80 7.50 -35.18 8.26
C ASP A 80 5.98 -35.16 8.53
N THR A 81 5.29 -34.27 7.82
CA THR A 81 3.87 -33.99 8.05
C THR A 81 2.97 -35.15 7.69
N ASP A 82 3.24 -35.87 6.58
CA ASP A 82 2.42 -36.97 6.09
C ASP A 82 2.85 -38.34 6.64
N GLY A 83 4.05 -38.42 7.22
CA GLY A 83 4.55 -39.61 7.93
C GLY A 83 5.11 -40.69 7.01
N ASP A 84 5.57 -40.37 5.78
CA ASP A 84 6.12 -41.34 4.84
C ASP A 84 7.63 -41.65 5.06
N GLY A 85 8.28 -40.90 5.94
CA GLY A 85 9.69 -41.05 6.31
C GLY A 85 10.64 -40.11 5.56
N THR A 86 10.11 -39.19 4.79
CA THR A 86 10.86 -38.09 4.12
C THR A 86 10.48 -36.79 4.79
N ASN A 87 11.45 -35.91 5.08
CA ASN A 87 11.15 -34.61 5.69
C ASN A 87 10.46 -33.66 4.70
N ASP A 88 9.59 -32.78 5.18
CA ASP A 88 8.81 -31.83 4.36
C ASP A 88 9.71 -30.98 3.46
N ASN A 89 10.82 -30.45 4.00
CA ASN A 89 11.80 -29.68 3.22
C ASN A 89 12.50 -30.51 2.14
N GLU A 90 12.83 -31.79 2.43
CA GLU A 90 13.43 -32.69 1.45
C GLU A 90 12.45 -32.99 0.33
N GLU A 91 11.18 -33.24 0.63
CA GLU A 91 10.13 -33.48 -0.36
C GLU A 91 9.93 -32.28 -1.27
N ILE A 92 9.83 -31.08 -0.71
CA ILE A 92 9.72 -29.81 -1.48
C ILE A 92 10.91 -29.66 -2.42
N THR A 93 12.12 -29.91 -1.92
CA THR A 93 13.37 -29.82 -2.72
C THR A 93 13.39 -30.84 -3.87
N LEU A 94 12.83 -32.02 -3.65
CA LEU A 94 12.70 -33.09 -4.63
C LEU A 94 11.47 -32.94 -5.54
N ASN A 95 10.72 -31.83 -5.42
CA ASN A 95 9.46 -31.56 -6.13
C ASN A 95 8.39 -32.64 -5.83
N ARG A 96 8.30 -33.05 -4.55
CA ARG A 96 7.33 -33.95 -3.98
C ARG A 96 6.35 -33.17 -3.11
N ASN A 97 5.16 -33.74 -2.89
CA ASN A 97 4.10 -33.11 -2.11
C ASN A 97 4.22 -33.53 -0.63
N PRO A 98 4.61 -32.64 0.31
CA PRO A 98 4.81 -32.97 1.72
C PRO A 98 3.52 -33.28 2.50
N LEU A 99 2.37 -33.29 1.81
CA LEU A 99 1.05 -33.60 2.39
C LEU A 99 0.51 -34.95 1.88
N LYS A 100 1.28 -35.68 1.08
CA LYS A 100 0.83 -36.90 0.45
C LYS A 100 1.93 -37.96 0.44
N ALA A 101 1.78 -38.97 1.28
CA ALA A 101 2.76 -40.06 1.39
C ALA A 101 3.12 -40.70 0.05
N GLY A 102 4.46 -40.78 -0.19
CA GLY A 102 5.04 -41.33 -1.41
C GLY A 102 4.70 -42.82 -1.64
N PRO A 103 5.13 -43.38 -2.78
CA PRO A 103 6.03 -42.85 -3.80
C PRO A 103 5.35 -42.12 -4.97
N ASN A 104 4.05 -41.94 -4.99
CA ASN A 104 3.28 -41.30 -6.08
C ASN A 104 2.83 -39.88 -5.72
N ASP A 105 3.72 -39.11 -5.15
CA ASP A 105 3.49 -37.81 -4.55
C ASP A 105 4.17 -36.64 -5.31
N LYS A 106 4.67 -36.88 -6.53
CA LYS A 106 5.27 -35.81 -7.33
C LYS A 106 4.32 -34.66 -7.51
N ILE A 107 4.80 -33.44 -7.20
CA ILE A 107 4.10 -32.19 -7.47
C ILE A 107 3.95 -32.04 -8.98
N SER A 108 2.74 -32.10 -9.48
CA SER A 108 2.47 -31.72 -10.86
C SER A 108 2.27 -30.21 -10.88
N ALA A 109 3.27 -29.49 -11.38
CA ALA A 109 3.38 -28.02 -11.36
C ALA A 109 2.12 -27.28 -11.87
N LYS A 110 1.16 -27.97 -12.45
CA LYS A 110 -0.08 -27.42 -12.99
C LYS A 110 -1.30 -27.70 -12.10
N GLU A 111 -1.31 -28.81 -11.37
CA GLU A 111 -2.46 -29.20 -10.54
C GLU A 111 -2.40 -28.62 -9.12
N ASP A 112 -1.20 -28.48 -8.57
CA ASP A 112 -1.05 -27.96 -7.21
C ASP A 112 -1.07 -26.43 -7.13
N LEU A 113 -0.60 -25.72 -8.16
CA LEU A 113 -0.84 -24.28 -8.28
C LEU A 113 -2.36 -24.00 -8.40
N VAL A 114 -3.10 -24.82 -9.17
CA VAL A 114 -4.56 -24.71 -9.32
C VAL A 114 -5.29 -25.11 -8.04
N ALA A 115 -4.81 -26.13 -7.31
CA ALA A 115 -5.38 -26.53 -6.02
C ALA A 115 -5.08 -25.50 -4.91
N GLN A 116 -3.91 -24.89 -4.92
CA GLN A 116 -3.55 -23.78 -4.03
C GLN A 116 -4.32 -22.50 -4.40
N GLU A 117 -4.44 -22.16 -5.68
CA GLU A 117 -5.31 -21.09 -6.15
C GLU A 117 -6.77 -21.31 -5.74
N LYS A 118 -7.28 -22.53 -5.84
CA LYS A 118 -8.65 -22.88 -5.46
C LYS A 118 -8.85 -22.81 -3.92
N ALA A 119 -7.91 -23.29 -3.12
CA ALA A 119 -7.97 -23.22 -1.67
C ALA A 119 -7.89 -21.78 -1.13
N VAL A 120 -7.22 -20.87 -1.86
CA VAL A 120 -7.15 -19.43 -1.52
C VAL A 120 -8.35 -18.68 -2.13
N SER A 121 -8.91 -19.13 -3.26
CA SER A 121 -10.13 -18.54 -3.85
C SER A 121 -11.39 -18.88 -3.03
N ASP A 122 -11.41 -20.02 -2.34
CA ASP A 122 -12.47 -20.42 -1.40
C ASP A 122 -12.41 -19.65 -0.05
N SER A 123 -11.30 -18.94 0.24
CA SER A 123 -11.29 -17.95 1.30
C SER A 123 -12.13 -16.74 0.85
N LYS A 124 -13.15 -16.35 1.64
CA LYS A 124 -14.07 -15.21 1.40
C LYS A 124 -13.39 -13.84 1.25
N GLN A 125 -12.09 -13.77 0.98
CA GLN A 125 -11.31 -12.55 0.88
C GLN A 125 -10.76 -12.38 -0.54
N ASN A 126 -11.62 -11.87 -1.40
CA ASN A 126 -11.23 -11.43 -2.75
C ASN A 126 -10.55 -10.03 -2.67
N THR A 127 -9.47 -9.93 -1.88
CA THR A 127 -8.72 -8.68 -1.69
C THR A 127 -7.56 -8.59 -2.69
N ILE A 128 -7.15 -7.36 -3.04
CA ILE A 128 -5.95 -7.13 -3.85
C ILE A 128 -4.73 -7.71 -3.13
N THR A 129 -4.64 -7.54 -1.80
CA THR A 129 -3.56 -8.15 -1.00
C THR A 129 -3.49 -9.65 -1.16
N ALA A 130 -4.60 -10.37 -1.17
CA ALA A 130 -4.60 -11.82 -1.37
C ALA A 130 -4.10 -12.21 -2.77
N ALA A 131 -4.46 -11.43 -3.80
CA ALA A 131 -3.97 -11.67 -5.16
C ALA A 131 -2.45 -11.44 -5.28
N TYR A 132 -1.95 -10.36 -4.69
CA TYR A 132 -0.52 -10.05 -4.67
C TYR A 132 0.28 -11.05 -3.81
N ALA A 133 -0.26 -11.51 -2.68
CA ALA A 133 0.38 -12.54 -1.86
C ALA A 133 0.56 -13.86 -2.63
N ARG A 134 -0.44 -14.27 -3.43
CA ARG A 134 -0.31 -15.45 -4.31
C ARG A 134 0.82 -15.28 -5.33
N LYS A 135 0.89 -14.12 -5.98
CA LYS A 135 1.94 -13.83 -6.97
C LYS A 135 3.32 -13.88 -6.32
N PHE A 136 3.48 -13.22 -5.16
CA PHE A 136 4.73 -13.23 -4.40
C PHE A 136 5.15 -14.65 -4.02
N LEU A 137 4.21 -15.45 -3.49
CA LEU A 137 4.47 -16.83 -3.14
C LEU A 137 4.94 -17.65 -4.35
N THR A 138 4.27 -17.53 -5.49
CA THR A 138 4.67 -18.22 -6.72
C THR A 138 6.08 -17.84 -7.15
N GLU A 139 6.45 -16.56 -7.09
CA GLU A 139 7.79 -16.08 -7.44
C GLU A 139 8.84 -16.59 -6.43
N TYR A 140 8.52 -16.56 -5.12
CA TYR A 140 9.37 -17.09 -4.06
C TYR A 140 9.65 -18.57 -4.26
N MET A 141 8.62 -19.38 -4.48
CA MET A 141 8.72 -20.82 -4.67
C MET A 141 9.54 -21.17 -5.93
N THR A 142 9.29 -20.45 -7.03
CA THR A 142 10.06 -20.63 -8.27
C THR A 142 11.53 -20.35 -8.05
N LEU A 143 11.86 -19.30 -7.29
CA LEU A 143 13.23 -18.93 -6.99
C LEU A 143 13.89 -19.96 -6.06
N LYS A 144 13.17 -20.46 -5.05
CA LYS A 144 13.64 -21.52 -4.14
C LYS A 144 13.90 -22.83 -4.88
N GLN A 145 13.05 -23.24 -5.81
CA GLN A 145 13.27 -24.41 -6.66
C GLN A 145 14.51 -24.29 -7.55
N GLN A 146 14.80 -23.08 -8.06
CA GLN A 146 15.94 -22.85 -8.93
C GLN A 146 17.29 -22.79 -8.19
N LYS A 147 17.31 -22.26 -6.96
CA LYS A 147 18.52 -21.93 -6.21
C LYS A 147 18.75 -22.81 -4.98
N GLY A 148 17.74 -23.53 -4.51
CA GLY A 148 17.73 -24.18 -3.20
C GLY A 148 17.44 -23.14 -2.09
N GLU A 149 18.31 -23.05 -1.09
CA GLU A 149 18.18 -22.00 -0.08
C GLU A 149 18.41 -20.61 -0.65
N LEU A 150 17.51 -19.69 -0.31
CA LEU A 150 17.63 -18.31 -0.74
C LEU A 150 18.51 -17.50 0.21
N THR A 151 19.49 -16.81 -0.34
CA THR A 151 20.30 -15.85 0.41
C THR A 151 19.46 -14.64 0.82
N ASP A 152 19.92 -13.88 1.83
CA ASP A 152 19.26 -12.64 2.23
C ASP A 152 19.19 -11.63 1.08
N LEU A 153 20.18 -11.63 0.18
CA LEU A 153 20.16 -10.81 -1.02
C LEU A 153 19.06 -11.24 -2.00
N ASP A 154 18.83 -12.54 -2.18
CA ASP A 154 17.74 -13.05 -3.02
C ASP A 154 16.38 -12.65 -2.47
N LYS A 155 16.20 -12.78 -1.16
CA LYS A 155 14.96 -12.37 -0.45
C LYS A 155 14.74 -10.86 -0.60
N GLN A 156 15.78 -10.05 -0.39
CA GLN A 156 15.70 -8.59 -0.57
C GLN A 156 15.34 -8.19 -2.00
N ASN A 157 16.00 -8.80 -3.00
CA ASN A 157 15.71 -8.52 -4.40
C ASN A 157 14.28 -8.90 -4.79
N LEU A 158 13.78 -10.04 -4.28
CA LEU A 158 12.40 -10.48 -4.50
C LEU A 158 11.39 -9.48 -3.93
N VAL A 159 11.60 -9.06 -2.69
CA VAL A 159 10.72 -8.07 -2.05
C VAL A 159 10.79 -6.73 -2.79
N GLN A 160 11.99 -6.27 -3.16
CA GLN A 160 12.17 -5.04 -3.91
C GLN A 160 11.41 -5.08 -5.23
N SER A 161 11.62 -6.14 -6.03
CA SER A 161 10.92 -6.35 -7.30
C SER A 161 9.40 -6.34 -7.11
N PHE A 162 8.93 -6.99 -6.04
CA PHE A 162 7.51 -7.02 -5.71
C PHE A 162 6.96 -5.61 -5.39
N MET A 163 7.67 -4.83 -4.57
CA MET A 163 7.27 -3.48 -4.18
C MET A 163 7.28 -2.50 -5.36
N ASP A 164 8.27 -2.62 -6.25
CA ASP A 164 8.39 -1.80 -7.46
C ASP A 164 7.23 -2.07 -8.44
N ASN A 165 6.72 -3.30 -8.46
CA ASN A 165 5.60 -3.73 -9.30
C ASN A 165 4.21 -3.42 -8.72
N ILE A 166 4.11 -2.80 -7.54
CA ILE A 166 2.83 -2.30 -7.03
C ILE A 166 2.50 -1.00 -7.79
N GLU A 167 1.52 -1.07 -8.66
CA GLU A 167 1.03 0.11 -9.40
C GLU A 167 0.06 0.94 -8.55
N PRO A 168 -0.10 2.26 -8.79
CA PRO A 168 -1.15 3.04 -8.16
C PRO A 168 -2.53 2.55 -8.59
N LEU A 169 -3.56 2.88 -7.82
CA LEU A 169 -4.95 2.62 -8.22
C LEU A 169 -5.28 3.42 -9.48
N THR A 170 -5.90 2.77 -10.45
CA THR A 170 -6.37 3.44 -11.66
C THR A 170 -7.64 4.22 -11.37
N VAL A 171 -7.67 5.48 -11.78
CA VAL A 171 -8.81 6.39 -11.65
C VAL A 171 -9.10 7.07 -12.98
N VAL A 172 -10.34 7.45 -13.17
CA VAL A 172 -10.79 8.25 -14.32
C VAL A 172 -11.27 9.59 -13.77
N ASP A 173 -10.87 10.68 -14.43
CA ASP A 173 -11.35 12.02 -14.09
C ASP A 173 -12.87 12.08 -14.25
N GLN A 174 -13.56 12.48 -13.19
CA GLN A 174 -15.02 12.47 -13.11
C GLN A 174 -15.62 13.73 -13.72
N TYR A 175 -14.97 14.88 -13.52
CA TYR A 175 -15.51 16.18 -13.91
C TYR A 175 -14.96 16.65 -15.24
N SER A 176 -15.83 17.28 -16.04
CA SER A 176 -15.59 17.76 -17.38
C SER A 176 -16.04 19.22 -17.54
N ALA A 177 -15.88 19.79 -18.71
CA ALA A 177 -16.30 21.17 -18.99
C ALA A 177 -17.81 21.42 -18.81
N SER A 178 -18.64 20.36 -18.87
CA SER A 178 -20.10 20.46 -18.62
C SER A 178 -20.45 20.68 -17.15
N ASP A 179 -19.52 20.38 -16.23
CA ASP A 179 -19.75 20.44 -14.79
C ASP A 179 -19.35 21.80 -14.19
N ILE A 180 -18.76 22.69 -14.96
CA ILE A 180 -18.28 24.01 -14.54
C ILE A 180 -18.92 25.14 -15.37
N LYS A 181 -18.95 26.35 -14.78
CA LYS A 181 -19.45 27.57 -15.47
C LYS A 181 -18.26 28.30 -16.07
N ILE A 182 -18.22 28.42 -17.40
CA ILE A 182 -17.13 29.08 -18.13
C ILE A 182 -17.58 30.49 -18.54
N THR A 183 -16.65 31.48 -18.43
CA THR A 183 -16.81 32.84 -18.87
C THR A 183 -15.66 33.29 -19.76
N GLY A 184 -15.78 34.51 -20.35
CA GLY A 184 -14.71 35.08 -21.15
C GLY A 184 -13.47 35.46 -20.31
N ASP A 185 -12.34 35.60 -21.00
CA ASP A 185 -11.01 35.87 -20.42
C ASP A 185 -10.74 37.37 -20.28
N THR A 186 -11.52 38.05 -19.43
CA THR A 186 -11.28 39.47 -19.12
C THR A 186 -10.42 39.58 -17.84
N ASN A 187 -9.73 40.74 -17.68
CA ASN A 187 -8.99 41.01 -16.46
C ASN A 187 -9.84 40.85 -15.19
N ASP A 188 -11.10 41.31 -15.24
CA ASP A 188 -12.01 41.25 -14.13
C ASP A 188 -12.43 39.80 -13.82
N SER A 189 -12.71 39.00 -14.84
CA SER A 189 -13.07 37.58 -14.64
C SER A 189 -11.92 36.78 -14.03
N VAL A 190 -10.68 37.01 -14.50
CA VAL A 190 -9.49 36.36 -13.95
C VAL A 190 -9.22 36.80 -12.51
N LYS A 191 -9.33 38.10 -12.20
CA LYS A 191 -9.17 38.61 -10.82
C LYS A 191 -10.21 38.03 -9.88
N LYS A 192 -11.48 38.03 -10.29
CA LYS A 192 -12.57 37.46 -9.50
C LYS A 192 -12.34 35.96 -9.23
N TYR A 193 -12.00 35.21 -10.26
CA TYR A 193 -11.68 33.78 -10.10
C TYR A 193 -10.50 33.58 -9.14
N ALA A 194 -9.45 34.37 -9.24
CA ALA A 194 -8.30 34.30 -8.36
C ALA A 194 -8.67 34.55 -6.89
N GLU A 195 -9.53 35.54 -6.62
CA GLU A 195 -10.02 35.81 -5.26
C GLU A 195 -10.88 34.66 -4.71
N GLU A 196 -11.76 34.08 -5.55
CA GLU A 196 -12.58 32.92 -5.17
C GLU A 196 -11.70 31.70 -4.85
N MET A 197 -10.70 31.40 -5.68
CA MET A 197 -9.74 30.30 -5.42
C MET A 197 -8.92 30.54 -4.16
N LYS A 198 -8.43 31.76 -3.94
CA LYS A 198 -7.71 32.13 -2.72
C LYS A 198 -8.57 31.89 -1.49
N LYS A 199 -9.84 32.29 -1.52
CA LYS A 199 -10.79 32.08 -0.44
C LYS A 199 -11.01 30.59 -0.17
N ILE A 200 -11.20 29.77 -1.20
CA ILE A 200 -11.38 28.32 -1.07
C ILE A 200 -10.19 27.70 -0.31
N PHE A 201 -8.96 28.03 -0.67
CA PHE A 201 -7.77 27.46 -0.01
C PHE A 201 -7.52 28.02 1.39
N ILE A 202 -7.86 29.29 1.68
CA ILE A 202 -7.68 29.90 3.00
C ILE A 202 -8.75 29.39 3.97
N ASP A 203 -10.03 29.41 3.58
CA ASP A 203 -11.15 29.07 4.44
C ASP A 203 -11.18 27.57 4.78
N ASN A 204 -10.63 26.73 3.89
CA ASN A 204 -10.54 25.29 4.08
C ASN A 204 -9.13 24.82 4.50
N LYS A 205 -8.31 25.76 5.03
CA LYS A 205 -7.00 25.40 5.57
C LYS A 205 -7.17 24.36 6.66
N ASN A 206 -6.62 23.19 6.41
CA ASN A 206 -6.75 22.04 7.27
C ASN A 206 -5.96 22.20 8.57
N THR A 207 -6.56 21.83 9.69
CA THR A 207 -5.91 21.79 11.02
C THR A 207 -5.56 20.37 11.46
N LEU A 208 -5.90 19.37 10.64
CA LEU A 208 -5.59 17.97 10.90
C LEU A 208 -4.09 17.68 10.65
N PRO A 209 -3.53 16.61 11.19
CA PRO A 209 -2.19 16.13 10.84
C PRO A 209 -2.10 15.83 9.34
N ASN A 210 -0.89 15.75 8.78
CA ASN A 210 -0.70 15.37 7.38
C ASN A 210 -1.24 13.95 7.10
N GLU A 211 -1.94 13.75 5.98
CA GLU A 211 -2.58 12.47 5.62
C GLU A 211 -1.59 11.31 5.55
N ILE A 212 -0.41 11.56 4.99
CA ILE A 212 0.65 10.54 4.89
C ILE A 212 1.19 10.18 6.26
N ASP A 213 1.35 11.16 7.17
CA ASP A 213 1.77 10.88 8.55
C ASP A 213 0.73 10.03 9.28
N VAL A 214 -0.57 10.31 9.06
CA VAL A 214 -1.67 9.51 9.63
C VAL A 214 -1.67 8.10 9.04
N PHE A 215 -1.43 7.96 7.75
CA PHE A 215 -1.34 6.64 7.11
C PHE A 215 -0.13 5.85 7.62
N ASN A 216 1.04 6.45 7.73
CA ASN A 216 2.22 5.82 8.31
C ASN A 216 1.99 5.39 9.77
N LEU A 217 1.31 6.25 10.55
CA LEU A 217 0.90 5.91 11.92
C LEU A 217 -0.09 4.74 11.94
N LEU A 218 -1.05 4.69 11.00
CA LEU A 218 -1.97 3.56 10.85
C LEU A 218 -1.21 2.26 10.60
N LEU A 219 -0.26 2.23 9.65
CA LEU A 219 0.56 1.05 9.37
C LEU A 219 1.34 0.61 10.61
N LYS A 220 1.98 1.54 11.31
CA LYS A 220 2.69 1.26 12.57
C LYS A 220 1.78 0.69 13.66
N ASN A 221 0.57 1.22 13.81
CA ASN A 221 -0.39 0.74 14.80
C ASN A 221 -0.94 -0.64 14.43
N ILE A 222 -1.09 -0.96 13.14
CA ILE A 222 -1.46 -2.29 12.66
C ILE A 222 -0.37 -3.30 13.05
N GLN A 223 0.92 -2.97 12.86
CA GLN A 223 2.06 -3.79 13.27
C GLN A 223 2.08 -4.03 14.79
N GLY A 224 1.85 -2.97 15.57
CA GLY A 224 1.82 -3.04 17.04
C GLY A 224 0.50 -3.55 17.65
N GLU A 225 -0.45 -4.02 16.84
CA GLU A 225 -1.79 -4.48 17.27
C GLU A 225 -2.55 -3.49 18.18
N ASN A 226 -2.28 -2.18 18.03
CA ASN A 226 -2.92 -1.14 18.85
C ASN A 226 -4.29 -0.75 18.27
N ILE A 227 -5.32 -1.53 18.60
CA ILE A 227 -6.68 -1.41 18.02
C ILE A 227 -7.24 -0.01 18.16
N LYS A 228 -7.13 0.62 19.33
CA LYS A 228 -7.65 1.97 19.58
C LYS A 228 -7.04 3.03 18.63
N ASN A 229 -5.72 2.97 18.44
CA ASN A 229 -5.02 3.89 17.58
C ASN A 229 -5.24 3.58 16.09
N ILE A 230 -5.45 2.31 15.74
CA ILE A 230 -5.87 1.89 14.39
C ILE A 230 -7.19 2.55 14.03
N GLU A 231 -8.21 2.42 14.88
CA GLU A 231 -9.54 3.00 14.65
C GLU A 231 -9.50 4.52 14.56
N LEU A 232 -8.69 5.17 15.39
CA LEU A 232 -8.49 6.62 15.34
C LEU A 232 -7.85 7.04 14.02
N SER A 233 -6.78 6.39 13.57
CA SER A 233 -6.12 6.70 12.31
C SER A 233 -7.05 6.50 11.11
N ILE A 234 -7.82 5.40 11.10
CA ILE A 234 -8.84 5.14 10.06
C ILE A 234 -9.89 6.25 10.03
N LYS A 235 -10.37 6.68 11.22
CA LYS A 235 -11.34 7.77 11.32
C LYS A 235 -10.78 9.06 10.74
N VAL A 236 -9.56 9.44 11.10
CA VAL A 236 -8.92 10.67 10.60
C VAL A 236 -8.76 10.63 9.08
N LEU A 237 -8.33 9.51 8.48
CA LEU A 237 -8.27 9.37 7.02
C LEU A 237 -9.63 9.54 6.36
N LYS A 238 -10.69 9.00 6.95
CA LYS A 238 -12.07 9.19 6.46
C LYS A 238 -12.54 10.65 6.59
N ASP A 239 -12.19 11.33 7.69
CA ASP A 239 -12.49 12.75 7.87
C ASP A 239 -11.79 13.61 6.80
N TYR A 240 -10.57 13.22 6.35
CA TYR A 240 -9.88 13.84 5.21
C TYR A 240 -10.62 13.62 3.89
N ALA A 241 -11.11 12.41 3.63
CA ALA A 241 -11.89 12.14 2.42
C ALA A 241 -13.11 13.06 2.35
N VAL A 242 -13.86 13.18 3.44
CA VAL A 242 -15.03 14.09 3.55
C VAL A 242 -14.62 15.56 3.37
N LEU A 243 -13.47 15.98 3.91
CA LEU A 243 -12.99 17.34 3.74
C LEU A 243 -12.65 17.65 2.29
N ASN A 244 -11.93 16.76 1.63
CA ASN A 244 -11.55 16.91 0.22
C ASN A 244 -12.78 16.86 -0.70
N GLU A 245 -13.81 16.06 -0.38
CA GLU A 245 -15.09 16.03 -1.07
C GLU A 245 -15.80 17.40 -1.03
N LYS A 246 -15.84 18.04 0.16
CA LYS A 246 -16.35 19.42 0.30
C LYS A 246 -15.54 20.44 -0.51
N ILE A 247 -14.22 20.31 -0.57
CA ILE A 247 -13.39 21.18 -1.39
C ILE A 247 -13.77 21.02 -2.87
N VAL A 248 -13.97 19.80 -3.35
CA VAL A 248 -14.43 19.53 -4.73
C VAL A 248 -15.77 20.22 -4.98
N GLU A 249 -16.77 20.05 -4.11
CA GLU A 249 -18.08 20.68 -4.23
C GLU A 249 -17.98 22.22 -4.31
N ILE A 250 -17.18 22.83 -3.43
CA ILE A 250 -16.98 24.28 -3.43
C ILE A 250 -16.27 24.74 -4.72
N MET A 251 -15.30 23.98 -5.22
CA MET A 251 -14.57 24.31 -6.45
C MET A 251 -15.44 24.23 -7.71
N LEU A 252 -16.53 23.50 -7.72
CA LEU A 252 -17.47 23.45 -8.84
C LEU A 252 -18.40 24.68 -8.93
N SER A 253 -18.45 25.52 -7.89
CA SER A 253 -19.36 26.66 -7.81
C SER A 253 -18.90 27.94 -8.55
N PRO A 254 -17.60 28.27 -8.64
CA PRO A 254 -17.08 29.47 -9.30
C PRO A 254 -17.43 29.57 -10.79
N THR A 255 -17.35 30.79 -11.31
CA THR A 255 -17.34 30.99 -12.77
C THR A 255 -15.89 31.10 -13.24
N ILE A 256 -15.51 30.24 -14.15
CA ILE A 256 -14.12 30.01 -14.56
C ILE A 256 -13.79 30.71 -15.87
N PRO A 257 -12.73 31.52 -15.96
CA PRO A 257 -12.25 32.04 -17.24
C PRO A 257 -11.88 30.90 -18.20
N ALA A 258 -12.16 31.04 -19.49
CA ALA A 258 -12.00 29.97 -20.48
C ALA A 258 -10.55 29.47 -20.56
N ASN A 259 -9.55 30.37 -20.47
CA ASN A 259 -8.14 30.03 -20.47
C ASN A 259 -7.65 29.27 -19.23
N LEU A 260 -8.45 29.26 -18.15
CA LEU A 260 -8.17 28.55 -16.90
C LEU A 260 -9.02 27.29 -16.72
N SER A 261 -10.05 27.08 -17.56
CA SER A 261 -11.07 26.04 -17.36
C SER A 261 -10.48 24.63 -17.29
N GLN A 262 -9.57 24.28 -18.20
CA GLN A 262 -8.92 22.99 -18.19
C GLN A 262 -8.05 22.78 -16.94
N LYS A 263 -7.25 23.77 -16.55
CA LYS A 263 -6.40 23.69 -15.35
C LYS A 263 -7.23 23.63 -14.08
N HIS A 264 -8.35 24.34 -14.03
CA HIS A 264 -9.29 24.24 -12.93
C HIS A 264 -9.85 22.81 -12.80
N LEU A 265 -10.28 22.20 -13.90
CA LEU A 265 -10.76 20.82 -13.91
C LEU A 265 -9.69 19.80 -13.49
N GLU A 266 -8.42 20.02 -13.89
CA GLU A 266 -7.31 19.20 -13.45
C GLU A 266 -7.15 19.25 -11.92
N VAL A 267 -7.33 20.42 -11.29
CA VAL A 267 -7.28 20.56 -9.82
C VAL A 267 -8.49 19.90 -9.17
N VAL A 268 -9.70 20.14 -9.69
CA VAL A 268 -10.94 19.52 -9.18
C VAL A 268 -10.87 18.00 -9.22
N ASN A 269 -10.50 17.45 -10.37
CA ASN A 269 -10.34 16.00 -10.55
C ASN A 269 -9.19 15.44 -9.69
N GLY A 270 -8.12 16.20 -9.51
CA GLY A 270 -7.04 15.83 -8.60
C GLY A 270 -7.54 15.67 -7.16
N PHE A 271 -8.31 16.63 -6.63
CA PHE A 271 -8.93 16.51 -5.29
C PHE A 271 -9.95 15.38 -5.21
N ASN A 272 -10.76 15.18 -6.24
CA ASN A 272 -11.70 14.07 -6.30
C ASN A 272 -10.98 12.70 -6.26
N ASN A 273 -9.87 12.58 -6.98
CA ASN A 273 -9.07 11.38 -6.98
C ASN A 273 -8.33 11.17 -5.63
N ILE A 274 -8.00 12.26 -4.90
CA ILE A 274 -7.48 12.21 -3.53
C ILE A 274 -8.53 11.66 -2.56
N VAL A 275 -9.83 12.00 -2.72
CA VAL A 275 -10.90 11.38 -1.93
C VAL A 275 -10.82 9.86 -2.04
N PHE A 276 -10.85 9.37 -3.28
CA PHE A 276 -10.76 7.92 -3.55
C PHE A 276 -9.46 7.29 -3.02
N ALA A 277 -8.33 7.98 -3.18
CA ALA A 277 -7.03 7.51 -2.65
C ALA A 277 -7.05 7.38 -1.13
N THR A 278 -7.56 8.39 -0.43
CA THR A 278 -7.59 8.45 1.04
C THR A 278 -8.56 7.42 1.64
N GLU A 279 -9.70 7.18 0.99
CA GLU A 279 -10.62 6.11 1.36
C GLU A 279 -9.96 4.74 1.27
N ASN A 280 -9.17 4.52 0.20
CA ASN A 280 -8.42 3.27 0.05
C ASN A 280 -7.25 3.16 1.04
N MET A 281 -6.59 4.25 1.42
CA MET A 281 -5.61 4.24 2.51
C MET A 281 -6.25 3.81 3.84
N ALA A 282 -7.49 4.20 4.11
CA ALA A 282 -8.21 3.87 5.35
C ALA A 282 -8.54 2.37 5.50
N ILE A 283 -8.46 1.56 4.45
CA ILE A 283 -8.71 0.10 4.52
C ILE A 283 -7.45 -0.73 4.78
N ALA A 284 -6.32 -0.13 5.15
CA ALA A 284 -5.04 -0.81 5.33
C ALA A 284 -5.09 -2.04 6.26
N ARG A 285 -6.03 -2.08 7.22
CA ARG A 285 -6.23 -3.23 8.09
C ARG A 285 -6.81 -4.45 7.37
N THR A 286 -7.60 -4.25 6.33
CA THR A 286 -8.31 -5.32 5.60
C THR A 286 -7.71 -5.63 4.25
N ASP A 287 -7.13 -4.63 3.58
CA ASP A 287 -6.47 -4.78 2.29
C ASP A 287 -5.23 -3.84 2.19
N PRO A 288 -4.11 -4.20 2.86
CA PRO A 288 -2.94 -3.34 2.98
C PRO A 288 -2.27 -3.04 1.64
N ILE A 289 -2.23 -3.97 0.67
CA ILE A 289 -1.67 -3.68 -0.66
C ILE A 289 -2.54 -2.65 -1.38
N LYS A 290 -3.85 -2.80 -1.35
CA LYS A 290 -4.77 -1.80 -1.92
C LYS A 290 -4.60 -0.43 -1.26
N ALA A 291 -4.37 -0.41 0.06
CA ALA A 291 -4.10 0.84 0.76
C ALA A 291 -2.78 1.50 0.34
N MET A 292 -1.73 0.73 0.07
CA MET A 292 -0.46 1.23 -0.50
C MET A 292 -0.64 1.74 -1.93
N MET A 293 -1.44 1.07 -2.76
CA MET A 293 -1.82 1.57 -4.09
C MET A 293 -2.58 2.90 -3.98
N GLY A 294 -3.45 3.03 -2.96
CA GLY A 294 -4.13 4.29 -2.62
C GLY A 294 -3.13 5.39 -2.25
N GLN A 295 -2.12 5.10 -1.45
CA GLN A 295 -1.06 6.06 -1.14
C GLN A 295 -0.30 6.51 -2.39
N LYS A 296 0.09 5.59 -3.27
CA LYS A 296 0.76 5.94 -4.53
C LYS A 296 -0.12 6.86 -5.40
N LEU A 297 -1.41 6.56 -5.50
CA LEU A 297 -2.36 7.43 -6.18
C LEU A 297 -2.44 8.82 -5.53
N TYR A 298 -2.50 8.89 -4.19
CA TYR A 298 -2.48 10.15 -3.45
C TYR A 298 -1.26 11.01 -3.82
N ASP A 299 -0.06 10.42 -3.80
CA ASP A 299 1.19 11.11 -4.12
C ASP A 299 1.20 11.63 -5.56
N GLU A 300 0.69 10.85 -6.52
CA GLU A 300 0.56 11.26 -7.92
C GLU A 300 -0.42 12.43 -8.07
N GLN A 301 -1.58 12.36 -7.43
CA GLN A 301 -2.59 13.41 -7.52
C GLN A 301 -2.14 14.71 -6.82
N MET A 302 -1.46 14.62 -5.66
CA MET A 302 -0.86 15.78 -5.00
C MET A 302 0.18 16.47 -5.89
N LYS A 303 1.02 15.70 -6.57
CA LYS A 303 1.99 16.22 -7.53
C LYS A 303 1.29 16.88 -8.74
N ARG A 304 0.22 16.26 -9.25
CA ARG A 304 -0.60 16.83 -10.32
C ARG A 304 -1.19 18.18 -9.91
N ILE A 305 -1.86 18.24 -8.75
CA ILE A 305 -2.46 19.46 -8.20
C ILE A 305 -1.40 20.55 -8.04
N TYR A 306 -0.26 20.23 -7.40
CA TYR A 306 0.82 21.18 -7.18
C TYR A 306 1.34 21.79 -8.49
N ASN A 307 1.61 20.97 -9.49
CA ASN A 307 2.09 21.42 -10.78
C ASN A 307 1.05 22.29 -11.51
N THR A 308 -0.23 21.90 -11.43
CA THR A 308 -1.33 22.63 -12.06
C THR A 308 -1.54 23.98 -11.37
N LEU A 309 -1.50 24.04 -10.03
CA LEU A 309 -1.60 25.31 -9.28
C LEU A 309 -0.42 26.26 -9.61
N LYS A 310 0.79 25.70 -9.77
CA LYS A 310 1.95 26.47 -10.23
C LYS A 310 1.70 27.09 -11.62
N ASN A 311 1.17 26.31 -12.57
CA ASN A 311 0.84 26.79 -13.89
C ASN A 311 -0.29 27.85 -13.87
N ILE A 312 -1.27 27.72 -12.97
CA ILE A 312 -2.30 28.74 -12.74
C ILE A 312 -1.67 30.02 -12.20
N GLN A 313 -0.72 29.93 -11.26
CA GLN A 313 -0.01 31.09 -10.73
C GLN A 313 0.81 31.82 -11.82
N GLU A 314 1.41 31.08 -12.76
CA GLU A 314 2.11 31.70 -13.91
C GLU A 314 1.16 32.53 -14.77
N ILE A 315 -0.07 32.06 -15.02
CA ILE A 315 -1.10 32.83 -15.71
C ILE A 315 -1.51 34.06 -14.86
N PHE A 316 -1.68 33.90 -13.55
CA PHE A 316 -2.02 35.03 -12.68
C PHE A 316 -0.95 36.12 -12.63
N ASN A 317 0.32 35.78 -12.80
CA ASN A 317 1.41 36.74 -12.85
C ASN A 317 1.25 37.73 -14.03
N ASP A 318 0.68 37.30 -15.15
CA ASP A 318 0.37 38.16 -16.31
C ASP A 318 -0.70 39.21 -15.94
N TYR A 319 -1.46 38.99 -14.89
CA TYR A 319 -2.48 39.89 -14.35
C TYR A 319 -2.04 40.59 -13.05
N GLU A 320 -0.77 40.50 -12.66
CA GLU A 320 -0.21 41.03 -11.42
C GLU A 320 -0.88 40.47 -10.14
N ILE A 321 -1.36 39.22 -10.18
CA ILE A 321 -2.05 38.55 -9.06
C ILE A 321 -1.14 37.49 -8.44
N ILE A 322 -0.95 37.53 -7.11
CA ILE A 322 -0.20 36.54 -6.35
C ILE A 322 -1.12 35.85 -5.35
N ILE A 323 -1.39 34.56 -5.55
CA ILE A 323 -2.21 33.74 -4.65
C ILE A 323 -1.37 32.70 -3.91
N PHE A 324 -0.53 31.98 -4.64
CA PHE A 324 0.29 30.91 -4.10
C PHE A 324 1.74 31.42 -3.90
N LYS A 325 2.25 31.28 -2.67
CA LYS A 325 3.65 31.62 -2.33
C LYS A 325 4.41 30.36 -1.92
#